data_80386899c1a63b4e53c2311a34cd293b
#
_entry.id   80386899c1a63b4e53c2311a34cd293b
#
_cell.length_a   1.000
_cell.length_b   1.000
_cell.length_c   1.000
_cell.angle_alpha   90.00
_cell.angle_beta   90.00
_cell.angle_gamma   90.00
#
_symmetry.space_group_name_H-M   'P 1'
#
loop_
_entity.id
_entity.type
_entity.pdbx_description
1 polymer ?
#
loop_
_entity_poly.entity_id
_entity_poly.type
_entity_poly.pdbx_seq_one_letter_code
_entity_poly.pdbx_strand_id
1 'polypeptide(L)'
;MTEKPTVTFAKFAAPKKGSVIVLVPEGGKLGEPAAACDPADILPKIFATTDFNGKLAASVEALAPQGTAYDRLTAVGTGKVDGLNEEAWLKIGGAAAAAAKNATEVTLVADVAGAEIAAADIASIGLGILLRSYVFDKYKTKKEENGAKQPSRGKAVRFTIQCADPAAARKAFADAEAVADGVYLARDLVNEPANVLGPVEFAEKVRELEELGVKVDILTEKELQKLGMRALLGVAQGSVRPPRVAIMRWSGGKVREKPVAFVGKGVVFDTGGISIKPAANMEDMKGDMAGAAAVVGLMRALAARKAKANIVGMIGLVENMPDGNAQRPGDIVTSMSGQTIEIINTDAEGRLVLADLLWHCKEQFKPQFIVNLATLTGAILIALGNAYAGLFSNDDQLAERLAEAGNA
;
A
#
# COMPACT_ATOMS: atom_id res chain seq x y z
N MET A 1 6.97 14.38 -7.54
CA MET A 1 7.12 13.12 -6.78
C MET A 1 8.36 12.40 -7.29
N THR A 2 9.06 11.72 -6.41
CA THR A 2 10.12 10.79 -6.80
C THR A 2 9.49 9.68 -7.66
N GLU A 3 10.06 9.41 -8.84
CA GLU A 3 9.53 8.39 -9.75
C GLU A 3 9.68 6.99 -9.13
N LYS A 4 8.65 6.14 -9.31
CA LYS A 4 8.69 4.72 -8.93
C LYS A 4 9.88 4.04 -9.62
N PRO A 5 10.71 3.25 -8.90
CA PRO A 5 11.81 2.53 -9.54
C PRO A 5 11.28 1.50 -10.55
N THR A 6 12.11 1.21 -11.56
CA THR A 6 11.82 0.13 -12.50
C THR A 6 12.59 -1.12 -12.08
N VAL A 7 11.90 -2.27 -12.13
CA VAL A 7 12.48 -3.59 -11.85
C VAL A 7 12.50 -4.41 -13.14
N THR A 8 13.67 -4.92 -13.50
CA THR A 8 13.89 -5.76 -14.69
C THR A 8 14.63 -7.03 -14.30
N PHE A 9 14.56 -8.07 -15.14
CA PHE A 9 15.14 -9.38 -14.89
C PHE A 9 16.10 -9.77 -16.00
N ALA A 10 17.26 -10.32 -15.62
CA ALA A 10 18.32 -10.75 -16.53
C ALA A 10 18.94 -12.08 -16.06
N LYS A 11 19.60 -12.80 -16.97
CA LYS A 11 20.46 -13.94 -16.60
C LYS A 11 21.69 -13.44 -15.86
N PHE A 12 22.30 -14.32 -15.07
CA PHE A 12 23.57 -14.03 -14.41
C PHE A 12 24.63 -13.60 -15.43
N ALA A 13 25.24 -12.48 -15.16
CA ALA A 13 26.36 -11.93 -15.94
C ALA A 13 27.14 -10.97 -15.05
N ALA A 14 28.45 -10.86 -15.27
CA ALA A 14 29.29 -9.90 -14.55
C ALA A 14 28.77 -8.47 -14.78
N PRO A 15 28.34 -7.73 -13.75
CA PRO A 15 27.96 -6.33 -13.89
C PRO A 15 29.15 -5.50 -14.38
N LYS A 16 28.89 -4.41 -15.11
CA LYS A 16 29.98 -3.59 -15.68
C LYS A 16 30.16 -2.25 -14.99
N LYS A 17 29.16 -1.77 -14.22
CA LYS A 17 29.15 -0.46 -13.56
C LYS A 17 28.01 -0.36 -12.54
N GLY A 18 27.95 0.76 -11.83
CA GLY A 18 26.86 1.09 -10.90
C GLY A 18 26.99 0.40 -9.55
N SER A 19 25.88 0.27 -8.84
CA SER A 19 25.83 -0.44 -7.57
C SER A 19 25.46 -1.90 -7.78
N VAL A 20 26.23 -2.79 -7.15
CA VAL A 20 26.00 -4.24 -7.19
C VAL A 20 25.59 -4.73 -5.79
N ILE A 21 24.56 -5.54 -5.72
CA ILE A 21 24.07 -6.15 -4.49
C ILE A 21 24.15 -7.67 -4.65
N VAL A 22 24.76 -8.34 -3.67
CA VAL A 22 24.83 -9.80 -3.58
C VAL A 22 24.10 -10.28 -2.34
N LEU A 23 23.49 -11.46 -2.40
CA LEU A 23 22.77 -12.07 -1.29
C LEU A 23 23.68 -13.04 -0.54
N VAL A 24 23.61 -13.00 0.80
CA VAL A 24 24.54 -13.75 1.66
C VAL A 24 23.73 -14.44 2.76
N PRO A 25 23.69 -15.78 2.80
CA PRO A 25 23.03 -16.50 3.89
C PRO A 25 23.84 -16.43 5.20
N GLU A 26 23.21 -16.82 6.30
CA GLU A 26 23.94 -17.02 7.56
C GLU A 26 25.13 -17.95 7.35
N GLY A 27 26.29 -17.59 7.95
CA GLY A 27 27.56 -18.25 7.70
C GLY A 27 28.42 -17.60 6.62
N GLY A 28 27.92 -16.56 5.91
CA GLY A 28 28.74 -15.68 5.07
C GLY A 28 29.23 -16.30 3.75
N LYS A 29 28.72 -17.47 3.34
CA LYS A 29 29.16 -18.14 2.10
C LYS A 29 28.48 -17.53 0.88
N LEU A 30 29.27 -17.06 -0.09
CA LEU A 30 28.76 -16.59 -1.39
C LEU A 30 28.49 -17.77 -2.32
N GLY A 31 27.42 -17.68 -3.12
CA GLY A 31 27.23 -18.54 -4.28
C GLY A 31 28.16 -18.13 -5.42
N GLU A 32 28.24 -18.97 -6.46
CA GLU A 32 29.20 -18.75 -7.57
C GLU A 32 28.94 -17.43 -8.32
N PRO A 33 27.71 -17.06 -8.73
CA PRO A 33 27.42 -15.76 -9.37
C PRO A 33 27.72 -14.57 -8.47
N ALA A 34 27.46 -14.68 -7.16
CA ALA A 34 27.73 -13.62 -6.19
C ALA A 34 29.24 -13.45 -5.95
N ALA A 35 30.01 -14.54 -5.83
CA ALA A 35 31.46 -14.53 -5.69
C ALA A 35 32.15 -13.91 -6.92
N ALA A 36 31.62 -14.14 -8.12
CA ALA A 36 32.16 -13.53 -9.35
C ALA A 36 32.06 -12.00 -9.36
N CYS A 37 31.21 -11.40 -8.48
CA CYS A 37 31.13 -9.95 -8.31
C CYS A 37 32.19 -9.37 -7.38
N ASP A 38 32.96 -10.20 -6.68
CA ASP A 38 34.01 -9.80 -5.73
C ASP A 38 35.39 -10.42 -6.11
N PRO A 39 35.96 -10.07 -7.28
CA PRO A 39 37.19 -10.70 -7.78
C PRO A 39 38.44 -10.45 -6.91
N ALA A 40 38.39 -9.48 -6.00
CA ALA A 40 39.47 -9.19 -5.07
C ALA A 40 39.27 -9.79 -3.68
N ASP A 41 38.18 -10.58 -3.48
CA ASP A 41 37.85 -11.24 -2.23
C ASP A 41 37.76 -10.28 -1.03
N ILE A 42 37.09 -9.14 -1.26
CA ILE A 42 36.98 -8.05 -0.28
C ILE A 42 35.88 -8.34 0.75
N LEU A 43 34.74 -8.92 0.31
CA LEU A 43 33.58 -9.14 1.16
C LEU A 43 33.90 -10.02 2.37
N PRO A 44 34.61 -11.15 2.27
CA PRO A 44 34.99 -11.96 3.44
C PRO A 44 35.80 -11.19 4.48
N LYS A 45 36.68 -10.27 4.06
CA LYS A 45 37.43 -9.41 4.97
C LYS A 45 36.51 -8.41 5.69
N ILE A 46 35.54 -7.84 4.97
CA ILE A 46 34.53 -6.95 5.53
C ILE A 46 33.67 -7.72 6.54
N PHE A 47 33.22 -8.92 6.22
CA PHE A 47 32.41 -9.76 7.12
C PHE A 47 33.14 -10.01 8.45
N ALA A 48 34.42 -10.39 8.38
CA ALA A 48 35.24 -10.61 9.56
C ALA A 48 35.48 -9.32 10.38
N THR A 49 35.57 -8.15 9.71
CA THR A 49 35.85 -6.87 10.40
C THR A 49 34.60 -6.26 11.02
N THR A 50 33.39 -6.54 10.45
CA THR A 50 32.13 -5.91 10.85
C THR A 50 31.21 -6.86 11.59
N ASP A 51 31.65 -8.07 11.92
CA ASP A 51 30.83 -9.15 12.49
C ASP A 51 29.56 -9.45 11.67
N PHE A 52 29.62 -9.17 10.35
CA PHE A 52 28.51 -9.48 9.46
C PHE A 52 28.45 -11.00 9.23
N ASN A 53 27.32 -11.58 9.62
CA ASN A 53 27.13 -13.03 9.54
C ASN A 53 25.96 -13.44 8.62
N GLY A 54 25.45 -12.52 7.79
CA GLY A 54 24.34 -12.81 6.87
C GLY A 54 22.94 -12.78 7.50
N LYS A 55 22.74 -12.20 8.69
CA LYS A 55 21.41 -12.03 9.30
C LYS A 55 20.46 -11.35 8.32
N LEU A 56 19.19 -11.77 8.36
CA LEU A 56 18.13 -11.28 7.47
C LEU A 56 18.09 -9.74 7.45
N ALA A 57 18.14 -9.19 6.23
CA ALA A 57 18.09 -7.75 5.94
C ALA A 57 19.26 -6.91 6.51
N ALA A 58 20.24 -7.52 7.17
CA ALA A 58 21.49 -6.83 7.50
C ALA A 58 22.29 -6.54 6.22
N SER A 59 23.07 -5.47 6.21
CA SER A 59 23.89 -5.16 5.04
C SER A 59 25.25 -4.56 5.40
N VAL A 60 26.26 -4.86 4.58
CA VAL A 60 27.59 -4.24 4.60
C VAL A 60 28.01 -3.89 3.18
N GLU A 61 28.89 -2.89 3.04
CA GLU A 61 29.25 -2.37 1.72
C GLU A 61 30.75 -2.09 1.58
N ALA A 62 31.25 -2.25 0.36
CA ALA A 62 32.52 -1.74 -0.11
C ALA A 62 32.28 -0.63 -1.13
N LEU A 63 32.94 0.51 -0.96
CA LEU A 63 32.91 1.61 -1.92
C LEU A 63 34.09 1.47 -2.89
N ALA A 64 33.83 1.66 -4.19
CA ALA A 64 34.82 1.53 -5.27
C ALA A 64 35.70 0.27 -5.11
N PRO A 65 35.09 -0.95 -5.04
CA PRO A 65 35.83 -2.18 -4.74
C PRO A 65 36.91 -2.46 -5.80
N GLN A 66 38.12 -2.81 -5.33
CA GLN A 66 39.26 -3.05 -6.17
C GLN A 66 39.00 -4.17 -7.21
N GLY A 67 39.51 -4.00 -8.41
CA GLY A 67 39.37 -4.98 -9.50
C GLY A 67 38.00 -4.95 -10.20
N THR A 68 37.16 -3.99 -9.88
CA THR A 68 35.83 -3.79 -10.50
C THR A 68 35.66 -2.35 -11.00
N ALA A 69 34.64 -2.11 -11.81
CA ALA A 69 34.17 -0.77 -12.20
C ALA A 69 32.88 -0.36 -11.46
N TYR A 70 32.59 -1.00 -10.33
CA TYR A 70 31.41 -0.68 -9.54
C TYR A 70 31.63 0.57 -8.69
N ASP A 71 30.59 1.38 -8.53
CA ASP A 71 30.60 2.45 -7.55
C ASP A 71 30.50 1.87 -6.12
N ARG A 72 29.83 0.71 -6.00
CA ARG A 72 29.53 0.07 -4.72
C ARG A 72 29.26 -1.42 -4.91
N LEU A 73 29.76 -2.22 -3.98
CA LEU A 73 29.40 -3.63 -3.81
C LEU A 73 28.80 -3.80 -2.40
N THR A 74 27.55 -4.24 -2.33
CA THR A 74 26.83 -4.42 -1.06
C THR A 74 26.45 -5.88 -0.87
N ALA A 75 26.73 -6.45 0.29
CA ALA A 75 26.22 -7.74 0.71
C ALA A 75 24.95 -7.50 1.55
N VAL A 76 23.85 -8.19 1.21
CA VAL A 76 22.57 -8.19 1.95
C VAL A 76 22.36 -9.58 2.50
N GLY A 77 22.16 -9.67 3.82
CA GLY A 77 21.93 -10.92 4.53
C GLY A 77 20.52 -11.48 4.24
N THR A 78 20.44 -12.79 4.01
CA THR A 78 19.19 -13.49 3.78
C THR A 78 18.67 -14.24 5.02
N GLY A 79 19.49 -14.31 6.08
CA GLY A 79 19.20 -15.17 7.22
C GLY A 79 19.51 -16.64 6.91
N LYS A 80 18.89 -17.53 7.68
CA LYS A 80 19.02 -18.98 7.48
C LYS A 80 18.29 -19.42 6.23
N VAL A 81 18.89 -20.31 5.46
CA VAL A 81 18.33 -20.84 4.21
C VAL A 81 17.00 -21.55 4.43
N ASP A 82 16.87 -22.31 5.52
CA ASP A 82 15.64 -23.02 5.91
C ASP A 82 14.53 -22.11 6.46
N GLY A 83 14.83 -20.84 6.72
CA GLY A 83 13.90 -19.82 7.15
C GLY A 83 13.38 -18.91 6.03
N LEU A 84 13.76 -19.15 4.76
CA LEU A 84 13.35 -18.34 3.64
C LEU A 84 11.89 -18.61 3.28
N ASN A 85 11.06 -17.59 3.44
CA ASN A 85 9.66 -17.54 3.07
C ASN A 85 9.35 -16.23 2.34
N GLU A 86 8.10 -16.00 1.94
CA GLU A 86 7.69 -14.80 1.20
C GLU A 86 8.04 -13.51 1.95
N GLU A 87 7.79 -13.45 3.26
CA GLU A 87 8.11 -12.30 4.10
C GLU A 87 9.63 -12.02 4.14
N ALA A 88 10.45 -13.06 4.21
CA ALA A 88 11.91 -12.93 4.17
C ALA A 88 12.36 -12.32 2.83
N TRP A 89 11.81 -12.80 1.72
CA TRP A 89 12.13 -12.26 0.39
C TRP A 89 11.69 -10.81 0.20
N LEU A 90 10.52 -10.43 0.72
CA LEU A 90 10.08 -9.02 0.78
C LEU A 90 11.06 -8.15 1.57
N LYS A 91 11.51 -8.62 2.75
CA LYS A 91 12.49 -7.90 3.58
C LYS A 91 13.84 -7.74 2.89
N ILE A 92 14.30 -8.78 2.18
CA ILE A 92 15.52 -8.74 1.37
C ILE A 92 15.41 -7.68 0.28
N GLY A 93 14.27 -7.64 -0.45
CA GLY A 93 13.99 -6.61 -1.44
C GLY A 93 14.00 -5.20 -0.84
N GLY A 94 13.39 -5.04 0.33
CA GLY A 94 13.40 -3.78 1.08
C GLY A 94 14.81 -3.34 1.50
N ALA A 95 15.65 -4.27 1.95
CA ALA A 95 17.05 -4.01 2.29
C ALA A 95 17.87 -3.63 1.05
N ALA A 96 17.64 -4.30 -0.09
CA ALA A 96 18.27 -3.96 -1.35
C ALA A 96 17.93 -2.54 -1.82
N ALA A 97 16.65 -2.14 -1.69
CA ALA A 97 16.23 -0.77 -1.99
C ALA A 97 16.89 0.27 -1.08
N ALA A 98 17.00 -0.02 0.22
CA ALA A 98 17.69 0.86 1.18
C ALA A 98 19.21 0.96 0.87
N ALA A 99 19.83 -0.13 0.44
CA ALA A 99 21.24 -0.17 0.05
C ALA A 99 21.54 0.58 -1.26
N ALA A 100 20.53 0.76 -2.13
CA ALA A 100 20.70 1.49 -3.39
C ALA A 100 21.09 2.96 -3.19
N LYS A 101 20.68 3.58 -2.07
CA LYS A 101 21.00 4.98 -1.72
C LYS A 101 20.79 5.92 -2.92
N ASN A 102 21.85 6.56 -3.41
CA ASN A 102 21.83 7.53 -4.52
C ASN A 102 22.17 6.91 -5.89
N ALA A 103 22.16 5.58 -5.99
CA ALA A 103 22.44 4.92 -7.27
C ALA A 103 21.31 5.13 -8.27
N THR A 104 21.64 5.28 -9.54
CA THR A 104 20.69 5.33 -10.65
C THR A 104 20.49 3.95 -11.31
N GLU A 105 21.49 3.09 -11.20
CA GLU A 105 21.48 1.72 -11.71
C GLU A 105 21.97 0.77 -10.62
N VAL A 106 21.18 -0.26 -10.34
CA VAL A 106 21.46 -1.28 -9.33
C VAL A 106 21.31 -2.66 -9.96
N THR A 107 22.32 -3.49 -9.84
CA THR A 107 22.25 -4.91 -10.18
C THR A 107 22.17 -5.72 -8.89
N LEU A 108 21.09 -6.47 -8.70
CA LEU A 108 20.95 -7.43 -7.60
C LEU A 108 21.17 -8.83 -8.17
N VAL A 109 22.18 -9.53 -7.66
CA VAL A 109 22.48 -10.92 -8.00
C VAL A 109 21.68 -11.80 -7.04
N ALA A 110 20.54 -12.32 -7.52
CA ALA A 110 19.67 -13.18 -6.74
C ALA A 110 20.16 -14.63 -6.80
N ASP A 111 21.24 -14.86 -6.07
CA ASP A 111 21.88 -16.15 -5.88
C ASP A 111 22.20 -16.32 -4.40
N VAL A 112 21.79 -17.43 -3.80
CA VAL A 112 21.99 -17.73 -2.38
C VAL A 112 22.61 -19.14 -2.28
N ALA A 113 23.78 -19.21 -1.70
CA ALA A 113 24.48 -20.49 -1.53
C ALA A 113 23.61 -21.48 -0.71
N GLY A 114 23.30 -22.62 -1.31
CA GLY A 114 22.50 -23.66 -0.66
C GLY A 114 20.97 -23.51 -0.79
N ALA A 115 20.48 -22.51 -1.53
CA ALA A 115 19.07 -22.35 -1.82
C ALA A 115 18.80 -22.24 -3.33
N GLU A 116 17.73 -22.88 -3.78
CA GLU A 116 17.12 -22.60 -5.08
C GLU A 116 16.07 -21.50 -4.90
N ILE A 117 16.15 -20.44 -5.69
CA ILE A 117 15.23 -19.31 -5.59
C ILE A 117 14.18 -19.43 -6.68
N ALA A 118 12.93 -19.65 -6.31
CA ALA A 118 11.83 -19.77 -7.24
C ALA A 118 11.47 -18.41 -7.89
N ALA A 119 10.76 -18.46 -9.02
CA ALA A 119 10.32 -17.26 -9.72
C ALA A 119 9.39 -16.36 -8.85
N ALA A 120 8.59 -16.96 -7.97
CA ALA A 120 7.75 -16.27 -7.01
C ALA A 120 8.60 -15.50 -5.99
N ASP A 121 9.67 -16.11 -5.48
CA ASP A 121 10.59 -15.48 -4.53
C ASP A 121 11.29 -14.26 -5.13
N ILE A 122 11.71 -14.39 -6.40
CA ILE A 122 12.28 -13.27 -7.15
C ILE A 122 11.27 -12.13 -7.33
N ALA A 123 10.00 -12.48 -7.56
CA ALA A 123 8.92 -11.49 -7.63
C ALA A 123 8.70 -10.78 -6.28
N SER A 124 8.78 -11.51 -5.17
CA SER A 124 8.66 -10.95 -3.80
C SER A 124 9.83 -10.03 -3.47
N ILE A 125 11.06 -10.34 -3.90
CA ILE A 125 12.20 -9.40 -3.83
C ILE A 125 11.88 -8.12 -4.61
N GLY A 126 11.39 -8.24 -5.83
CA GLY A 126 10.98 -7.08 -6.65
C GLY A 126 9.89 -6.24 -6.00
N LEU A 127 8.88 -6.88 -5.40
CA LEU A 127 7.82 -6.21 -4.63
C LEU A 127 8.39 -5.47 -3.42
N GLY A 128 9.28 -6.11 -2.67
CA GLY A 128 9.96 -5.48 -1.53
C GLY A 128 10.76 -4.24 -1.93
N ILE A 129 11.45 -4.27 -3.08
CA ILE A 129 12.12 -3.10 -3.66
C ILE A 129 11.12 -1.98 -3.91
N LEU A 130 10.00 -2.26 -4.58
CA LEU A 130 8.99 -1.25 -4.88
C LEU A 130 8.40 -0.67 -3.59
N LEU A 131 7.90 -1.50 -2.68
CA LEU A 131 7.23 -1.05 -1.46
C LEU A 131 8.13 -0.16 -0.59
N ARG A 132 9.42 -0.49 -0.47
CA ARG A 132 10.40 0.27 0.31
C ARG A 132 10.79 1.60 -0.35
N SER A 133 10.72 1.66 -1.67
CA SER A 133 11.12 2.84 -2.45
C SER A 133 10.06 3.94 -2.50
N TYR A 134 8.89 3.74 -1.92
CA TYR A 134 7.84 4.75 -1.91
C TYR A 134 8.26 6.00 -1.12
N VAL A 135 8.09 7.16 -1.75
CA VAL A 135 8.34 8.48 -1.15
C VAL A 135 7.25 9.45 -1.57
N PHE A 136 6.66 10.14 -0.61
CA PHE A 136 5.74 11.25 -0.87
C PHE A 136 6.47 12.59 -0.63
N ASP A 137 6.95 13.20 -1.71
CA ASP A 137 7.73 14.46 -1.69
C ASP A 137 7.10 15.58 -2.53
N LYS A 138 5.83 15.41 -2.91
CA LYS A 138 5.09 16.27 -3.84
C LYS A 138 5.14 17.75 -3.46
N TYR A 139 5.10 18.05 -2.17
CA TYR A 139 5.04 19.40 -1.63
C TYR A 139 6.37 19.92 -1.08
N LYS A 140 7.45 19.12 -1.15
CA LYS A 140 8.76 19.56 -0.72
C LYS A 140 9.35 20.54 -1.73
N THR A 141 9.55 21.80 -1.32
CA THR A 141 10.10 22.88 -2.16
C THR A 141 11.60 23.09 -1.97
N LYS A 142 12.12 22.82 -0.76
CA LYS A 142 13.55 22.90 -0.44
C LYS A 142 14.28 21.64 -0.93
N LYS A 143 15.38 21.85 -1.65
CA LYS A 143 16.23 20.77 -2.17
C LYS A 143 17.37 20.37 -1.23
N GLU A 144 17.64 21.16 -0.20
CA GLU A 144 18.74 20.96 0.75
C GLU A 144 18.26 21.30 2.15
N GLU A 145 18.50 20.43 3.10
CA GLU A 145 18.35 20.67 4.52
C GLU A 145 19.68 20.28 5.19
N ASN A 146 20.30 21.23 5.92
CA ASN A 146 21.53 21.04 6.69
C ASN A 146 22.77 20.57 5.88
N GLY A 147 22.94 21.03 4.63
CA GLY A 147 24.11 20.72 3.81
C GLY A 147 24.14 19.28 3.24
N ALA A 148 23.18 18.44 3.56
CA ALA A 148 22.99 17.17 2.91
C ALA A 148 22.12 17.38 1.66
N LYS A 149 22.69 17.16 0.47
CA LYS A 149 21.89 17.09 -0.76
C LYS A 149 20.84 16.00 -0.54
N GLN A 150 19.55 16.40 -0.38
CA GLN A 150 18.49 15.42 -0.57
C GLN A 150 18.68 14.81 -1.95
N PRO A 151 18.46 13.49 -2.11
CA PRO A 151 18.52 12.89 -3.42
C PRO A 151 17.67 13.78 -4.33
N SER A 152 18.33 14.39 -5.31
CA SER A 152 17.66 15.25 -6.29
C SER A 152 16.42 14.47 -6.75
N ARG A 153 15.33 15.18 -7.10
CA ARG A 153 14.23 14.60 -7.91
C ARG A 153 14.89 13.94 -9.13
N GLY A 154 15.50 12.79 -8.86
CA GLY A 154 16.38 12.08 -9.79
C GLY A 154 15.56 11.09 -10.58
N LYS A 155 16.12 10.72 -11.71
CA LYS A 155 15.61 9.62 -12.54
C LYS A 155 15.30 8.42 -11.65
N ALA A 156 14.18 7.74 -11.94
CA ALA A 156 13.83 6.49 -11.27
C ALA A 156 15.04 5.54 -11.24
N VAL A 157 15.31 4.97 -10.08
CA VAL A 157 16.35 3.95 -9.93
C VAL A 157 15.96 2.74 -10.77
N ARG A 158 16.90 2.24 -11.57
CA ARG A 158 16.71 1.01 -12.33
C ARG A 158 17.33 -0.15 -11.59
N PHE A 159 16.50 -1.08 -11.14
CA PHE A 159 16.94 -2.36 -10.59
C PHE A 159 16.93 -3.44 -11.68
N THR A 160 18.04 -4.14 -11.82
CA THR A 160 18.15 -5.35 -12.62
C THR A 160 18.38 -6.52 -11.68
N ILE A 161 17.40 -7.41 -11.53
CA ILE A 161 17.54 -8.63 -10.74
C ILE A 161 18.06 -9.72 -11.67
N GLN A 162 19.27 -10.18 -11.40
CA GLN A 162 19.84 -11.33 -12.11
C GLN A 162 19.42 -12.62 -11.42
N CYS A 163 18.87 -13.57 -12.18
CA CYS A 163 18.36 -14.84 -11.69
C CYS A 163 18.46 -15.95 -12.74
N ALA A 164 18.22 -17.17 -12.34
CA ALA A 164 18.33 -18.36 -13.19
C ALA A 164 17.32 -18.34 -14.35
N ASP A 165 16.05 -17.97 -14.07
CA ASP A 165 14.98 -17.87 -15.09
C ASP A 165 14.34 -16.47 -15.10
N PRO A 166 14.89 -15.50 -15.86
CA PRO A 166 14.32 -14.16 -15.96
C PRO A 166 12.93 -14.10 -16.62
N ALA A 167 12.59 -15.09 -17.44
CA ALA A 167 11.29 -15.10 -18.11
C ALA A 167 10.17 -15.48 -17.12
N ALA A 168 10.38 -16.53 -16.33
CA ALA A 168 9.48 -16.94 -15.27
C ALA A 168 9.38 -15.84 -14.18
N ALA A 169 10.49 -15.25 -13.75
CA ALA A 169 10.52 -14.15 -12.79
C ALA A 169 9.70 -12.94 -13.26
N ARG A 170 9.85 -12.52 -14.53
CA ARG A 170 9.07 -11.42 -15.11
C ARG A 170 7.57 -11.72 -15.12
N LYS A 171 7.20 -12.97 -15.44
CA LYS A 171 5.80 -13.39 -15.44
C LYS A 171 5.20 -13.36 -14.03
N ALA A 172 5.91 -13.87 -13.03
CA ALA A 172 5.48 -13.84 -11.63
C ALA A 172 5.42 -12.40 -11.09
N PHE A 173 6.37 -11.56 -11.46
CA PHE A 173 6.45 -10.17 -11.00
C PHE A 173 5.31 -9.27 -11.51
N ALA A 174 4.67 -9.58 -12.64
CA ALA A 174 3.60 -8.77 -13.19
C ALA A 174 2.42 -8.59 -12.19
N ASP A 175 2.07 -9.65 -11.47
CA ASP A 175 1.04 -9.60 -10.43
C ASP A 175 1.51 -8.80 -9.20
N ALA A 176 2.75 -8.98 -8.78
CA ALA A 176 3.36 -8.25 -7.67
C ALA A 176 3.49 -6.75 -7.97
N GLU A 177 3.84 -6.38 -9.20
CA GLU A 177 3.90 -4.99 -9.64
C GLU A 177 2.51 -4.33 -9.62
N ALA A 178 1.47 -5.03 -10.05
CA ALA A 178 0.10 -4.53 -9.97
C ALA A 178 -0.36 -4.29 -8.53
N VAL A 179 0.05 -5.15 -7.58
CA VAL A 179 -0.20 -4.94 -6.15
C VAL A 179 0.56 -3.70 -5.66
N ALA A 180 1.85 -3.56 -6.00
CA ALA A 180 2.63 -2.38 -5.64
C ALA A 180 1.99 -1.09 -6.14
N ASP A 181 1.47 -1.07 -7.37
CA ASP A 181 0.77 0.09 -7.95
C ASP A 181 -0.50 0.44 -7.16
N GLY A 182 -1.26 -0.56 -6.72
CA GLY A 182 -2.41 -0.36 -5.85
C GLY A 182 -2.02 0.24 -4.49
N VAL A 183 -0.94 -0.27 -3.89
CA VAL A 183 -0.40 0.23 -2.61
C VAL A 183 0.11 1.67 -2.77
N TYR A 184 0.82 1.99 -3.86
CA TYR A 184 1.28 3.35 -4.13
C TYR A 184 0.11 4.32 -4.24
N LEU A 185 -0.92 3.96 -5.02
CA LEU A 185 -2.13 4.79 -5.14
C LEU A 185 -2.80 5.02 -3.77
N ALA A 186 -2.98 3.97 -2.98
CA ALA A 186 -3.58 4.09 -1.65
C ALA A 186 -2.74 5.02 -0.74
N ARG A 187 -1.42 4.87 -0.74
CA ARG A 187 -0.51 5.70 0.05
C ARG A 187 -0.48 7.15 -0.43
N ASP A 188 -0.53 7.39 -1.75
CA ASP A 188 -0.62 8.72 -2.31
C ASP A 188 -1.90 9.42 -1.86
N LEU A 189 -3.05 8.74 -1.93
CA LEU A 189 -4.34 9.26 -1.47
C LEU A 189 -4.31 9.63 0.01
N VAL A 190 -3.77 8.76 0.88
CA VAL A 190 -3.68 8.99 2.34
C VAL A 190 -2.74 10.14 2.70
N ASN A 191 -1.67 10.34 1.92
CA ASN A 191 -0.70 11.40 2.17
C ASN A 191 -1.13 12.78 1.64
N GLU A 192 -2.09 12.83 0.70
CA GLU A 192 -2.60 14.11 0.20
C GLU A 192 -3.27 14.92 1.32
N PRO A 193 -3.01 16.23 1.39
CA PRO A 193 -3.70 17.08 2.36
C PRO A 193 -5.15 17.31 1.95
N ALA A 194 -6.04 17.47 2.94
CA ALA A 194 -7.49 17.56 2.72
C ALA A 194 -7.90 18.80 1.91
N ASN A 195 -7.10 19.89 1.91
CA ASN A 195 -7.36 21.04 1.07
C ASN A 195 -7.14 20.75 -0.44
N VAL A 196 -6.42 19.69 -0.78
CA VAL A 196 -6.18 19.22 -2.16
C VAL A 196 -7.09 18.02 -2.50
N LEU A 197 -7.27 17.09 -1.57
CA LEU A 197 -8.04 15.88 -1.76
C LEU A 197 -9.31 15.92 -0.89
N GLY A 198 -10.29 16.73 -1.31
CA GLY A 198 -11.63 16.70 -0.72
C GLY A 198 -12.50 15.59 -1.30
N PRO A 199 -13.79 15.50 -0.89
CA PRO A 199 -14.68 14.42 -1.34
C PRO A 199 -14.87 14.38 -2.87
N VAL A 200 -14.94 15.55 -3.51
CA VAL A 200 -15.13 15.67 -4.97
C VAL A 200 -13.85 15.26 -5.70
N GLU A 201 -12.71 15.80 -5.29
CA GLU A 201 -11.42 15.52 -5.91
C GLU A 201 -11.04 14.04 -5.76
N PHE A 202 -11.36 13.44 -4.61
CA PHE A 202 -11.13 12.01 -4.43
C PHE A 202 -12.04 11.17 -5.35
N ALA A 203 -13.32 11.51 -5.47
CA ALA A 203 -14.23 10.82 -6.37
C ALA A 203 -13.76 10.92 -7.84
N GLU A 204 -13.28 12.08 -8.28
CA GLU A 204 -12.70 12.23 -9.63
C GLU A 204 -11.41 11.40 -9.80
N LYS A 205 -10.59 11.30 -8.77
CA LYS A 205 -9.39 10.45 -8.78
C LYS A 205 -9.74 8.97 -8.97
N VAL A 206 -10.88 8.52 -8.44
CA VAL A 206 -11.36 7.14 -8.64
C VAL A 206 -11.72 6.86 -10.11
N ARG A 207 -12.15 7.88 -10.88
CA ARG A 207 -12.43 7.72 -12.32
C ARG A 207 -11.23 7.28 -13.15
N GLU A 208 -10.00 7.55 -12.68
CA GLU A 208 -8.78 7.09 -13.37
C GLU A 208 -8.74 5.55 -13.49
N LEU A 209 -9.48 4.82 -12.65
CA LEU A 209 -9.58 3.37 -12.75
C LEU A 209 -10.37 2.90 -14.01
N GLU A 210 -11.12 3.78 -14.66
CA GLU A 210 -11.83 3.48 -15.92
C GLU A 210 -10.85 3.11 -17.03
N GLU A 211 -9.64 3.66 -17.02
CA GLU A 211 -8.55 3.32 -17.95
C GLU A 211 -8.13 1.83 -17.85
N LEU A 212 -8.36 1.22 -16.69
CA LEU A 212 -8.10 -0.21 -16.45
C LEU A 212 -9.34 -1.09 -16.71
N GLY A 213 -10.46 -0.51 -17.15
CA GLY A 213 -11.70 -1.22 -17.42
C GLY A 213 -12.63 -1.39 -16.21
N VAL A 214 -12.35 -0.69 -15.10
CA VAL A 214 -13.29 -0.59 -13.97
C VAL A 214 -14.43 0.34 -14.35
N LYS A 215 -15.68 -0.07 -14.14
CA LYS A 215 -16.81 0.84 -14.30
C LYS A 215 -16.99 1.65 -13.03
N VAL A 216 -16.99 2.99 -13.14
CA VAL A 216 -17.12 3.91 -12.02
C VAL A 216 -18.42 4.71 -12.11
N ASP A 217 -19.23 4.68 -11.05
CA ASP A 217 -20.39 5.53 -10.89
C ASP A 217 -20.16 6.42 -9.65
N ILE A 218 -20.40 7.73 -9.77
CA ILE A 218 -20.25 8.68 -8.66
C ILE A 218 -21.62 9.26 -8.36
N LEU A 219 -22.07 9.06 -7.11
CA LEU A 219 -23.31 9.65 -6.61
C LEU A 219 -23.03 11.02 -6.00
N THR A 220 -23.78 11.99 -6.47
CA THR A 220 -23.75 13.38 -5.96
C THR A 220 -24.62 13.50 -4.70
N GLU A 221 -24.46 14.59 -3.95
CA GLU A 221 -25.28 14.88 -2.78
C GLU A 221 -26.78 14.79 -3.07
N LYS A 222 -27.24 15.31 -4.21
CA LYS A 222 -28.65 15.24 -4.63
C LYS A 222 -29.14 13.80 -4.80
N GLU A 223 -28.28 12.91 -5.29
CA GLU A 223 -28.60 11.49 -5.45
C GLU A 223 -28.58 10.78 -4.11
N LEU A 224 -27.65 11.12 -3.20
CA LEU A 224 -27.61 10.62 -1.83
C LEU A 224 -28.89 11.01 -1.05
N GLN A 225 -29.37 12.24 -1.22
CA GLN A 225 -30.65 12.72 -0.65
C GLN A 225 -31.82 11.89 -1.17
N LYS A 226 -31.90 11.63 -2.47
CA LYS A 226 -32.95 10.79 -3.07
C LYS A 226 -32.94 9.35 -2.59
N LEU A 227 -31.75 8.80 -2.35
CA LEU A 227 -31.56 7.44 -1.81
C LEU A 227 -31.84 7.37 -0.31
N GLY A 228 -31.96 8.49 0.37
CA GLY A 228 -32.22 8.52 1.82
C GLY A 228 -30.98 8.21 2.67
N MET A 229 -29.77 8.42 2.17
CA MET A 229 -28.52 8.21 2.91
C MET A 229 -28.27 9.34 3.93
N ARG A 230 -29.23 9.51 4.86
CA ARG A 230 -29.22 10.65 5.78
C ARG A 230 -28.22 10.52 6.91
N ALA A 231 -27.78 9.30 7.26
CA ALA A 231 -26.72 9.11 8.23
C ALA A 231 -25.37 9.61 7.67
N LEU A 232 -25.04 9.30 6.42
CA LEU A 232 -23.87 9.84 5.72
C LEU A 232 -23.99 11.36 5.52
N LEU A 233 -25.15 11.84 5.07
CA LEU A 233 -25.38 13.27 4.84
C LEU A 233 -25.27 14.08 6.12
N GLY A 234 -25.71 13.55 7.26
CA GLY A 234 -25.58 14.19 8.57
C GLY A 234 -24.13 14.45 8.95
N VAL A 235 -23.22 13.52 8.66
CA VAL A 235 -21.77 13.71 8.88
C VAL A 235 -21.24 14.87 8.04
N ALA A 236 -21.63 14.96 6.76
CA ALA A 236 -21.15 15.97 5.84
C ALA A 236 -21.78 17.36 6.07
N GLN A 237 -22.82 17.46 6.88
CA GLN A 237 -23.68 18.66 7.00
C GLN A 237 -22.92 19.89 7.46
N GLY A 238 -21.85 19.75 8.24
CA GLY A 238 -21.00 20.84 8.71
C GLY A 238 -19.89 21.26 7.74
N SER A 239 -19.73 20.58 6.59
CA SER A 239 -18.70 20.93 5.62
C SER A 239 -19.27 21.75 4.46
N VAL A 240 -18.50 22.69 3.97
CA VAL A 240 -18.77 23.39 2.69
C VAL A 240 -18.47 22.53 1.47
N ARG A 241 -17.81 21.37 1.65
CA ARG A 241 -17.46 20.44 0.59
C ARG A 241 -18.54 19.36 0.44
N PRO A 242 -19.17 19.27 -0.75
CA PRO A 242 -20.30 18.33 -0.91
C PRO A 242 -19.83 16.87 -0.87
N PRO A 243 -20.57 15.98 -0.18
CA PRO A 243 -20.25 14.55 -0.11
C PRO A 243 -20.36 13.86 -1.46
N ARG A 244 -19.68 12.72 -1.57
CA ARG A 244 -19.74 11.81 -2.72
C ARG A 244 -19.80 10.35 -2.25
N VAL A 245 -20.43 9.51 -3.05
CA VAL A 245 -20.22 8.05 -2.98
C VAL A 245 -19.70 7.60 -4.33
N ALA A 246 -18.55 6.93 -4.34
CA ALA A 246 -18.01 6.32 -5.55
C ALA A 246 -18.20 4.80 -5.50
N ILE A 247 -18.72 4.25 -6.60
CA ILE A 247 -19.00 2.83 -6.78
C ILE A 247 -18.16 2.34 -7.95
N MET A 248 -17.30 1.38 -7.68
CA MET A 248 -16.36 0.79 -8.63
C MET A 248 -16.77 -0.65 -8.91
N ARG A 249 -16.87 -1.05 -10.15
CA ARG A 249 -17.25 -2.41 -10.54
C ARG A 249 -16.23 -3.02 -11.48
N TRP A 250 -15.68 -4.14 -11.07
CA TRP A 250 -14.83 -5.00 -11.89
C TRP A 250 -15.58 -6.29 -12.22
N SER A 251 -15.69 -6.63 -13.52
CA SER A 251 -16.46 -7.77 -14.03
C SER A 251 -15.52 -8.75 -14.75
N GLY A 252 -14.58 -9.34 -14.00
CA GLY A 252 -13.62 -10.32 -14.52
C GLY A 252 -14.03 -11.79 -14.34
N GLY A 253 -15.10 -12.04 -13.57
CA GLY A 253 -15.64 -13.37 -13.27
C GLY A 253 -16.75 -13.81 -14.23
N LYS A 254 -17.45 -14.88 -13.87
CA LYS A 254 -18.59 -15.38 -14.65
C LYS A 254 -19.78 -14.42 -14.56
N VAL A 255 -20.53 -14.25 -15.65
CA VAL A 255 -21.63 -13.26 -15.75
C VAL A 255 -22.72 -13.42 -14.67
N ARG A 256 -23.00 -14.65 -14.22
CA ARG A 256 -24.02 -14.93 -13.20
C ARG A 256 -23.48 -15.06 -11.79
N GLU A 257 -22.21 -14.90 -11.60
CA GLU A 257 -21.58 -15.01 -10.28
C GLU A 257 -21.81 -13.72 -9.49
N LYS A 258 -22.31 -13.84 -8.26
CA LYS A 258 -22.51 -12.71 -7.36
C LYS A 258 -21.16 -12.09 -7.04
N PRO A 259 -21.05 -10.75 -6.97
CA PRO A 259 -19.80 -10.10 -6.65
C PRO A 259 -19.40 -10.31 -5.18
N VAL A 260 -18.13 -10.12 -4.90
CA VAL A 260 -17.61 -9.81 -3.57
C VAL A 260 -17.57 -8.29 -3.44
N ALA A 261 -17.89 -7.76 -2.27
CA ALA A 261 -17.90 -6.31 -2.07
C ALA A 261 -16.89 -5.86 -1.03
N PHE A 262 -16.24 -4.72 -1.31
CA PHE A 262 -15.37 -4.01 -0.39
C PHE A 262 -15.89 -2.60 -0.19
N VAL A 263 -16.10 -2.21 1.08
CA VAL A 263 -16.64 -0.90 1.43
C VAL A 263 -15.62 -0.13 2.26
N GLY A 264 -15.35 1.13 1.92
CA GLY A 264 -14.32 1.94 2.56
C GLY A 264 -14.86 3.20 3.23
N LYS A 265 -14.44 3.44 4.48
CA LYS A 265 -14.61 4.73 5.16
C LYS A 265 -13.74 5.78 4.47
N GLY A 266 -14.35 6.89 4.08
CA GLY A 266 -13.68 7.98 3.34
C GLY A 266 -13.91 9.36 3.96
N VAL A 267 -13.66 9.51 5.27
CA VAL A 267 -13.70 10.81 5.93
C VAL A 267 -12.39 11.54 5.61
N VAL A 268 -12.42 12.42 4.61
CA VAL A 268 -11.21 13.06 4.05
C VAL A 268 -10.50 13.99 5.03
N PHE A 269 -11.26 14.54 5.98
CA PHE A 269 -10.75 15.19 7.18
C PHE A 269 -11.77 15.09 8.30
N ASP A 270 -11.30 14.73 9.50
CA ASP A 270 -12.16 14.54 10.66
C ASP A 270 -11.74 15.43 11.83
N THR A 271 -12.51 16.49 12.08
CA THR A 271 -12.32 17.35 13.27
C THR A 271 -13.02 16.80 14.51
N GLY A 272 -13.85 15.75 14.36
CA GLY A 272 -14.82 15.30 15.36
C GLY A 272 -16.18 15.99 15.22
N GLY A 273 -16.32 16.99 14.36
CA GLY A 273 -17.52 17.81 14.26
C GLY A 273 -17.70 18.69 15.50
N ILE A 274 -18.95 18.79 16.02
CA ILE A 274 -19.23 19.54 17.27
C ILE A 274 -18.57 18.89 18.49
N SER A 275 -18.41 17.56 18.51
CA SER A 275 -17.61 16.83 19.50
C SER A 275 -16.13 16.91 19.13
N ILE A 276 -15.58 18.14 19.11
CA ILE A 276 -14.29 18.46 18.51
C ILE A 276 -13.12 17.74 19.18
N LYS A 277 -12.23 17.21 18.36
CA LYS A 277 -10.98 16.57 18.82
C LYS A 277 -10.00 17.60 19.43
N PRO A 278 -9.11 17.17 20.35
CA PRO A 278 -7.95 18.00 20.73
C PRO A 278 -7.12 18.41 19.52
N ALA A 279 -6.49 19.60 19.58
CA ALA A 279 -5.66 20.09 18.49
C ALA A 279 -4.41 19.21 18.21
N ALA A 280 -3.89 18.53 19.23
CA ALA A 280 -2.72 17.64 19.08
C ALA A 280 -3.03 16.48 18.14
N ASN A 281 -2.20 16.30 17.11
CA ASN A 281 -2.32 15.26 16.07
C ASN A 281 -3.59 15.34 15.22
N MET A 282 -4.33 16.49 15.24
CA MET A 282 -5.48 16.65 14.36
C MET A 282 -5.09 16.65 12.89
N GLU A 283 -3.86 17.07 12.56
CA GLU A 283 -3.30 17.03 11.20
C GLU A 283 -3.23 15.62 10.60
N ASP A 284 -3.17 14.58 11.44
CA ASP A 284 -3.18 13.18 11.01
C ASP A 284 -4.57 12.70 10.57
N MET A 285 -5.61 13.47 10.89
CA MET A 285 -6.99 13.16 10.51
C MET A 285 -7.26 13.31 9.00
N LYS A 286 -6.32 13.81 8.23
CA LYS A 286 -6.31 13.67 6.76
C LYS A 286 -6.26 12.20 6.33
N GLY A 287 -5.75 11.31 7.20
CA GLY A 287 -5.65 9.86 6.98
C GLY A 287 -6.95 9.09 7.30
N ASP A 288 -7.99 9.76 7.78
CA ASP A 288 -9.24 9.10 8.20
C ASP A 288 -10.10 8.58 7.02
N MET A 289 -9.54 8.63 5.85
CA MET A 289 -10.05 8.07 4.60
C MET A 289 -9.22 6.87 4.11
N ALA A 290 -8.31 6.32 4.93
CA ALA A 290 -7.42 5.23 4.51
C ALA A 290 -8.19 3.95 4.18
N GLY A 291 -9.36 3.71 4.78
CA GLY A 291 -10.24 2.61 4.40
C GLY A 291 -10.71 2.74 2.94
N ALA A 292 -11.14 3.92 2.52
CA ALA A 292 -11.51 4.21 1.14
C ALA A 292 -10.29 4.10 0.20
N ALA A 293 -9.15 4.64 0.60
CA ALA A 293 -7.92 4.56 -0.18
C ALA A 293 -7.48 3.11 -0.41
N ALA A 294 -7.58 2.26 0.62
CA ALA A 294 -7.27 0.83 0.50
C ALA A 294 -8.21 0.12 -0.49
N VAL A 295 -9.53 0.44 -0.46
CA VAL A 295 -10.48 -0.11 -1.45
C VAL A 295 -10.14 0.33 -2.87
N VAL A 296 -9.78 1.59 -3.09
CA VAL A 296 -9.38 2.11 -4.42
C VAL A 296 -8.09 1.44 -4.90
N GLY A 297 -7.08 1.30 -4.02
CA GLY A 297 -5.85 0.58 -4.31
C GLY A 297 -6.08 -0.89 -4.65
N LEU A 298 -6.97 -1.57 -3.91
CA LEU A 298 -7.40 -2.94 -4.18
C LEU A 298 -8.04 -3.06 -5.58
N MET A 299 -8.98 -2.15 -5.92
CA MET A 299 -9.65 -2.16 -7.22
C MET A 299 -8.65 -1.95 -8.37
N ARG A 300 -7.66 -1.06 -8.18
CA ARG A 300 -6.55 -0.88 -9.13
C ARG A 300 -5.77 -2.18 -9.33
N ALA A 301 -5.34 -2.82 -8.24
CA ALA A 301 -4.55 -4.05 -8.30
C ALA A 301 -5.32 -5.19 -8.98
N LEU A 302 -6.60 -5.37 -8.65
CA LEU A 302 -7.45 -6.41 -9.23
C LEU A 302 -7.67 -6.19 -10.74
N ALA A 303 -7.91 -4.95 -11.16
CA ALA A 303 -8.10 -4.61 -12.57
C ALA A 303 -6.78 -4.79 -13.36
N ALA A 304 -5.65 -4.32 -12.84
CA ALA A 304 -4.36 -4.47 -13.48
C ALA A 304 -3.94 -5.95 -13.66
N ARG A 305 -4.25 -6.79 -12.65
CA ARG A 305 -4.05 -8.25 -12.71
C ARG A 305 -5.08 -8.98 -13.57
N LYS A 306 -6.11 -8.29 -14.06
CA LYS A 306 -7.25 -8.90 -14.77
C LYS A 306 -7.85 -10.06 -13.96
N ALA A 307 -8.10 -9.80 -12.67
CA ALA A 307 -8.59 -10.78 -11.72
C ALA A 307 -9.87 -11.46 -12.21
N LYS A 308 -9.93 -12.78 -12.14
CA LYS A 308 -11.07 -13.60 -12.60
C LYS A 308 -12.17 -13.66 -11.52
N ALA A 309 -12.68 -12.49 -11.12
CA ALA A 309 -13.70 -12.34 -10.10
C ALA A 309 -14.59 -11.13 -10.41
N ASN A 310 -15.82 -11.13 -9.91
CA ASN A 310 -16.71 -9.98 -9.94
C ASN A 310 -16.58 -9.24 -8.61
N ILE A 311 -16.20 -7.97 -8.65
CA ILE A 311 -15.89 -7.19 -7.45
C ILE A 311 -16.67 -5.86 -7.50
N VAL A 312 -17.19 -5.46 -6.35
CA VAL A 312 -17.73 -4.11 -6.11
C VAL A 312 -16.90 -3.44 -5.04
N GLY A 313 -16.27 -2.33 -5.37
CA GLY A 313 -15.70 -1.39 -4.41
C GLY A 313 -16.68 -0.24 -4.19
N MET A 314 -16.93 0.16 -2.96
CA MET A 314 -17.78 1.31 -2.64
C MET A 314 -17.15 2.15 -1.55
N ILE A 315 -17.06 3.46 -1.76
CA ILE A 315 -16.51 4.38 -0.76
C ILE A 315 -17.42 5.57 -0.55
N GLY A 316 -17.58 5.99 0.71
CA GLY A 316 -18.32 7.19 1.08
C GLY A 316 -17.34 8.29 1.46
N LEU A 317 -17.42 9.38 0.76
CA LEU A 317 -16.48 10.50 0.85
C LEU A 317 -17.18 11.70 1.47
N VAL A 318 -16.76 12.06 2.66
CA VAL A 318 -17.30 13.16 3.46
C VAL A 318 -16.19 13.90 4.18
N GLU A 319 -16.48 15.08 4.70
CA GLU A 319 -15.61 15.81 5.61
C GLU A 319 -16.42 16.13 6.87
N ASN A 320 -15.91 15.81 8.06
CA ASN A 320 -16.59 16.04 9.34
C ASN A 320 -16.06 17.31 9.98
N MET A 321 -16.85 18.40 9.92
CA MET A 321 -16.42 19.73 10.32
C MET A 321 -17.41 20.36 11.32
N PRO A 322 -16.93 21.19 12.27
CA PRO A 322 -17.77 22.03 13.09
C PRO A 322 -18.26 23.24 12.29
N ASP A 323 -19.56 23.49 12.33
CA ASP A 323 -20.19 24.62 11.67
C ASP A 323 -21.53 24.94 12.33
N GLY A 324 -22.12 26.08 12.06
CA GLY A 324 -23.47 26.43 12.56
C GLY A 324 -24.58 25.52 12.04
N ASN A 325 -24.32 24.81 10.92
CA ASN A 325 -25.25 23.83 10.32
C ASN A 325 -24.86 22.38 10.66
N ALA A 326 -23.77 22.16 11.41
CA ALA A 326 -23.28 20.80 11.68
C ALA A 326 -24.24 19.98 12.52
N GLN A 327 -24.20 18.66 12.35
CA GLN A 327 -24.88 17.69 13.21
C GLN A 327 -24.41 17.84 14.66
N ARG A 328 -25.33 17.70 15.60
CA ARG A 328 -25.07 17.91 17.04
C ARG A 328 -25.31 16.63 17.84
N PRO A 329 -24.65 16.47 18.97
CA PRO A 329 -25.06 15.47 19.96
C PRO A 329 -26.55 15.68 20.36
N GLY A 330 -27.32 14.60 20.37
CA GLY A 330 -28.77 14.61 20.59
C GLY A 330 -29.61 14.70 19.32
N ASP A 331 -29.04 15.02 18.16
CA ASP A 331 -29.75 14.98 16.88
C ASP A 331 -30.12 13.54 16.52
N ILE A 332 -31.27 13.36 15.86
CA ILE A 332 -31.74 12.05 15.37
C ILE A 332 -31.73 12.08 13.84
N VAL A 333 -31.03 11.11 13.23
CA VAL A 333 -31.03 10.90 11.79
C VAL A 333 -31.70 9.59 11.43
N THR A 334 -32.30 9.51 10.25
CA THR A 334 -32.85 8.25 9.72
C THR A 334 -31.90 7.70 8.65
N SER A 335 -31.33 6.53 8.87
CA SER A 335 -30.46 5.87 7.90
C SER A 335 -31.25 5.40 6.67
N MET A 336 -30.52 5.03 5.60
CA MET A 336 -31.11 4.48 4.37
C MET A 336 -31.97 3.22 4.63
N SER A 337 -31.67 2.46 5.68
CA SER A 337 -32.47 1.30 6.10
C SER A 337 -33.81 1.65 6.75
N GLY A 338 -34.06 2.93 7.01
CA GLY A 338 -35.26 3.41 7.73
C GLY A 338 -35.10 3.42 9.25
N GLN A 339 -33.99 2.97 9.81
CA GLN A 339 -33.72 3.01 11.24
C GLN A 339 -33.34 4.42 11.70
N THR A 340 -33.86 4.85 12.84
CA THR A 340 -33.46 6.10 13.49
C THR A 340 -32.24 5.88 14.34
N ILE A 341 -31.31 6.83 14.30
CA ILE A 341 -30.03 6.81 15.02
C ILE A 341 -29.92 8.12 15.80
N GLU A 342 -29.84 8.04 17.13
CA GLU A 342 -29.50 9.17 17.99
C GLU A 342 -27.97 9.38 17.97
N ILE A 343 -27.56 10.59 17.70
CA ILE A 343 -26.14 10.98 17.66
C ILE A 343 -25.70 11.36 19.07
N ILE A 344 -25.00 10.49 19.75
CA ILE A 344 -24.46 10.78 21.09
C ILE A 344 -23.15 11.57 20.98
N ASN A 345 -22.33 11.24 19.96
CA ASN A 345 -21.02 11.84 19.74
C ASN A 345 -20.77 11.99 18.23
N THR A 346 -20.54 13.21 17.76
CA THR A 346 -20.30 13.48 16.35
C THR A 346 -18.92 13.03 15.86
N ASP A 347 -17.99 12.65 16.76
CA ASP A 347 -16.71 11.99 16.48
C ASP A 347 -16.84 10.46 16.30
N ALA A 348 -18.07 9.96 16.23
CA ALA A 348 -18.42 8.59 15.87
C ALA A 348 -19.05 8.53 14.45
N GLU A 349 -18.57 9.34 13.55
CA GLU A 349 -19.08 9.63 12.20
C GLU A 349 -18.89 8.47 11.22
N GLY A 350 -17.77 7.75 11.32
CA GLY A 350 -17.39 6.69 10.37
C GLY A 350 -18.44 5.59 10.28
N ARG A 351 -19.01 5.18 11.42
CA ARG A 351 -20.09 4.17 11.47
C ARG A 351 -21.38 4.65 10.82
N LEU A 352 -21.64 5.96 10.81
CA LEU A 352 -22.81 6.56 10.14
C LEU A 352 -22.64 6.51 8.63
N VAL A 353 -21.46 6.86 8.12
CA VAL A 353 -21.10 6.73 6.71
C VAL A 353 -21.23 5.27 6.27
N LEU A 354 -20.64 4.35 7.03
CA LEU A 354 -20.65 2.92 6.71
C LEU A 354 -22.06 2.31 6.77
N ALA A 355 -22.93 2.75 7.68
CA ALA A 355 -24.29 2.22 7.79
C ALA A 355 -25.08 2.35 6.47
N ASP A 356 -25.08 3.54 5.86
CA ASP A 356 -25.78 3.78 4.60
C ASP A 356 -25.10 3.06 3.43
N LEU A 357 -23.75 3.05 3.39
CA LEU A 357 -23.02 2.35 2.33
C LEU A 357 -23.23 0.84 2.36
N LEU A 358 -23.16 0.22 3.53
CA LEU A 358 -23.33 -1.22 3.70
C LEU A 358 -24.75 -1.64 3.31
N TRP A 359 -25.76 -0.85 3.72
CA TRP A 359 -27.13 -1.08 3.33
C TRP A 359 -27.33 -0.97 1.84
N HIS A 360 -26.85 0.10 1.21
CA HIS A 360 -26.94 0.28 -0.24
C HIS A 360 -26.21 -0.83 -1.00
N CYS A 361 -25.02 -1.20 -0.57
CA CYS A 361 -24.23 -2.27 -1.17
C CYS A 361 -24.98 -3.61 -1.13
N LYS A 362 -25.53 -3.96 0.03
CA LYS A 362 -26.31 -5.18 0.24
C LYS A 362 -27.55 -5.24 -0.68
N GLU A 363 -28.35 -4.17 -0.70
CA GLU A 363 -29.60 -4.16 -1.45
C GLU A 363 -29.38 -4.09 -2.97
N GLN A 364 -28.44 -3.26 -3.42
CA GLN A 364 -28.19 -3.02 -4.84
C GLN A 364 -27.43 -4.15 -5.54
N PHE A 365 -26.41 -4.70 -4.89
CA PHE A 365 -25.47 -5.65 -5.52
C PHE A 365 -25.66 -7.08 -5.04
N LYS A 366 -26.30 -7.30 -3.89
CA LYS A 366 -26.54 -8.62 -3.29
C LYS A 366 -25.29 -9.51 -3.29
N PRO A 367 -24.13 -8.99 -2.76
CA PRO A 367 -22.85 -9.66 -2.84
C PRO A 367 -22.86 -10.99 -2.07
N GLN A 368 -21.86 -11.83 -2.32
CA GLN A 368 -21.63 -13.07 -1.57
C GLN A 368 -21.30 -12.74 -0.11
N PHE A 369 -20.42 -11.79 0.09
CA PHE A 369 -20.05 -11.21 1.39
C PHE A 369 -19.54 -9.77 1.19
N ILE A 370 -19.44 -9.04 2.27
CA ILE A 370 -18.94 -7.67 2.30
C ILE A 370 -17.79 -7.60 3.31
N VAL A 371 -16.66 -7.03 2.89
CA VAL A 371 -15.57 -6.60 3.78
C VAL A 371 -15.54 -5.09 3.81
N ASN A 372 -15.59 -4.48 4.99
CA ASN A 372 -15.41 -3.04 5.10
C ASN A 372 -14.08 -2.70 5.77
N LEU A 373 -13.49 -1.60 5.34
CA LEU A 373 -12.21 -1.09 5.82
C LEU A 373 -12.40 0.32 6.36
N ALA A 374 -11.92 0.56 7.59
CA ALA A 374 -12.10 1.84 8.24
C ALA A 374 -11.03 2.11 9.29
N THR A 375 -10.59 3.34 9.38
CA THR A 375 -9.87 3.92 10.50
C THR A 375 -10.88 4.33 11.57
N LEU A 376 -11.53 3.35 12.21
CA LEU A 376 -12.82 3.57 12.86
C LEU A 376 -12.72 4.14 14.27
N THR A 377 -11.80 3.63 15.09
CA THR A 377 -11.59 4.10 16.46
C THR A 377 -10.13 3.94 16.91
N GLY A 378 -9.66 4.84 17.79
CA GLY A 378 -8.33 4.72 18.40
C GLY A 378 -8.20 3.55 19.37
N ALA A 379 -9.31 2.97 19.84
CA ALA A 379 -9.31 1.84 20.77
C ALA A 379 -8.56 0.61 20.21
N ILE A 380 -8.55 0.42 18.90
CA ILE A 380 -7.87 -0.71 18.27
C ILE A 380 -6.34 -0.62 18.43
N LEU A 381 -5.78 0.59 18.46
CA LEU A 381 -4.36 0.80 18.70
C LEU A 381 -3.95 0.42 20.13
N ILE A 382 -4.86 0.64 21.09
CA ILE A 382 -4.65 0.23 22.49
C ILE A 382 -4.72 -1.31 22.59
N ALA A 383 -5.62 -1.94 21.84
CA ALA A 383 -5.82 -3.38 21.87
C ALA A 383 -4.72 -4.17 21.15
N LEU A 384 -4.27 -3.71 19.98
CA LEU A 384 -3.41 -4.48 19.06
C LEU A 384 -2.09 -3.78 18.70
N GLY A 385 -1.86 -2.54 19.14
CA GLY A 385 -0.74 -1.72 18.69
C GLY A 385 -0.84 -1.34 17.21
N ASN A 386 0.32 -1.16 16.57
CA ASN A 386 0.41 -0.74 15.16
C ASN A 386 0.72 -1.91 14.20
N ALA A 387 0.86 -3.13 14.72
CA ALA A 387 1.29 -4.28 13.92
C ALA A 387 0.12 -5.00 13.22
N TYR A 388 -1.08 -4.96 13.82
CA TYR A 388 -2.24 -5.70 13.34
C TYR A 388 -3.46 -4.81 13.15
N ALA A 389 -4.24 -5.06 12.10
CA ALA A 389 -5.58 -4.54 11.95
C ALA A 389 -6.56 -5.35 12.81
N GLY A 390 -7.57 -4.70 13.39
CA GLY A 390 -8.66 -5.39 14.08
C GLY A 390 -9.62 -6.02 13.09
N LEU A 391 -9.89 -7.31 13.24
CA LEU A 391 -10.84 -8.05 12.43
C LEU A 391 -12.07 -8.41 13.27
N PHE A 392 -13.24 -7.97 12.82
CA PHE A 392 -14.54 -8.31 13.38
C PHE A 392 -15.41 -8.90 12.29
N SER A 393 -16.10 -10.01 12.56
CA SER A 393 -16.94 -10.68 11.58
C SER A 393 -18.16 -11.33 12.25
N ASN A 394 -19.23 -11.48 11.49
CA ASN A 394 -20.38 -12.33 11.81
C ASN A 394 -20.35 -13.67 11.04
N ASP A 395 -19.22 -13.98 10.39
CA ASP A 395 -18.96 -15.19 9.63
C ASP A 395 -17.55 -15.70 9.95
N ASP A 396 -17.45 -16.79 10.71
CA ASP A 396 -16.18 -17.31 11.18
C ASP A 396 -15.32 -17.82 10.04
N GLN A 397 -15.90 -18.43 9.00
CA GLN A 397 -15.16 -18.90 7.83
C GLN A 397 -14.55 -17.75 7.04
N LEU A 398 -15.27 -16.63 6.91
CA LEU A 398 -14.71 -15.42 6.28
C LEU A 398 -13.59 -14.85 7.13
N ALA A 399 -13.73 -14.82 8.45
CA ALA A 399 -12.69 -14.35 9.37
C ALA A 399 -11.40 -15.18 9.25
N GLU A 400 -11.52 -16.50 9.25
CA GLU A 400 -10.40 -17.43 9.07
C GLU A 400 -9.66 -17.18 7.75
N ARG A 401 -10.40 -17.11 6.62
CA ARG A 401 -9.81 -16.84 5.29
C ARG A 401 -9.10 -15.47 5.21
N LEU A 402 -9.64 -14.46 5.86
CA LEU A 402 -9.00 -13.14 5.90
C LEU A 402 -7.74 -13.16 6.76
N ALA A 403 -7.76 -13.89 7.89
CA ALA A 403 -6.59 -14.07 8.73
C ALA A 403 -5.48 -14.88 8.00
N GLU A 404 -5.85 -15.96 7.31
CA GLU A 404 -4.92 -16.73 6.47
C GLU A 404 -4.28 -15.84 5.39
N ALA A 405 -5.08 -15.04 4.67
CA ALA A 405 -4.58 -14.12 3.65
C ALA A 405 -3.68 -13.01 4.23
N GLY A 406 -3.90 -12.61 5.48
CA GLY A 406 -3.06 -11.64 6.17
C GLY A 406 -1.75 -12.20 6.70
N ASN A 407 -1.66 -13.53 6.84
CA ASN A 407 -0.46 -14.24 7.29
C ASN A 407 0.40 -14.75 6.12
N ALA A 408 -0.16 -14.79 4.90
CA ALA A 408 0.54 -15.18 3.69
C ALA A 408 1.37 -14.02 3.13
#